data_a9d52bb06591132c415a639998e1502c
#
_entry.id   a9d52bb06591132c415a639998e1502c
#
_cell.length_a   1.000
_cell.length_b   1.000
_cell.length_c   1.000
_cell.angle_alpha   90.00
_cell.angle_beta   90.00
_cell.angle_gamma   90.00
#
_symmetry.space_group_name_H-M   'P 1'
#
loop_
_entity.id
_entity.type
_entity.pdbx_description
1 polymer ?
#
loop_
_entity_poly.entity_id
_entity_poly.type
_entity_poly.pdbx_seq_one_letter_code
_entity_poly.pdbx_strand_id
1 'polypeptide(L)'
;MEKIVALAKSRGFVYPGSEIYGGLANTWDFGNLGVELKNNIKKAWWQKFVMESPYNVGVDCAILMNPQTWVASGHLGSFSDPLMDCRECHERFRADKMIEDYVAENGITLEASVDGWSQEQMKAFIDEHNIPCPTCGKHNFTDIRQFNLMFKTFQGVTEDAKNTVYLRP
;
A
#
# COMPACT_ATOMS: atom_id res chain seq x y z
N MET A 1 -14.20 -9.86 8.96
CA MET A 1 -13.65 -9.68 7.60
C MET A 1 -13.35 -11.03 6.92
N GLU A 2 -12.65 -11.95 7.55
CA GLU A 2 -12.24 -13.25 6.99
C GLU A 2 -13.37 -14.09 6.36
N LYS A 3 -14.53 -14.16 7.03
CA LYS A 3 -15.70 -14.87 6.50
C LYS A 3 -16.22 -14.30 5.17
N ILE A 4 -16.14 -12.98 5.00
CA ILE A 4 -16.55 -12.31 3.75
C ILE A 4 -15.54 -12.63 2.65
N VAL A 5 -14.25 -12.59 2.95
CA VAL A 5 -13.19 -12.93 2.00
C VAL A 5 -13.30 -14.40 1.55
N ALA A 6 -13.50 -15.33 2.50
CA ALA A 6 -13.70 -16.74 2.21
C ALA A 6 -14.94 -16.97 1.31
N LEU A 7 -16.05 -16.28 1.62
CA LEU A 7 -17.28 -16.35 0.80
C LEU A 7 -17.02 -15.80 -0.60
N ALA A 8 -16.38 -14.65 -0.73
CA ALA A 8 -16.09 -14.02 -2.02
C ALA A 8 -15.23 -14.92 -2.92
N LYS A 9 -14.21 -15.57 -2.37
CA LYS A 9 -13.37 -16.55 -3.07
C LYS A 9 -14.20 -17.81 -3.47
N SER A 10 -14.92 -18.39 -2.53
CA SER A 10 -15.68 -19.65 -2.78
C SER A 10 -16.83 -19.48 -3.78
N ARG A 11 -17.35 -18.26 -3.94
CA ARG A 11 -18.44 -17.94 -4.88
C ARG A 11 -17.96 -17.33 -6.19
N GLY A 12 -16.64 -17.22 -6.40
CA GLY A 12 -16.07 -16.69 -7.63
C GLY A 12 -16.31 -15.19 -7.83
N PHE A 13 -16.42 -14.43 -6.74
CA PHE A 13 -16.37 -12.97 -6.84
C PHE A 13 -14.98 -12.48 -7.20
N VAL A 14 -13.97 -13.10 -6.60
CA VAL A 14 -12.56 -12.82 -6.86
C VAL A 14 -11.76 -14.11 -6.82
N TYR A 15 -10.70 -14.16 -7.61
CA TYR A 15 -9.71 -15.24 -7.61
C TYR A 15 -8.33 -14.70 -7.96
N PRO A 16 -7.23 -15.40 -7.60
CA PRO A 16 -5.89 -14.95 -7.96
C PRO A 16 -5.71 -14.90 -9.48
N GLY A 17 -5.21 -13.78 -9.99
CA GLY A 17 -4.86 -13.66 -11.41
C GLY A 17 -3.74 -14.64 -11.77
N SER A 18 -3.85 -15.27 -12.96
CA SER A 18 -2.84 -16.24 -13.46
C SER A 18 -2.65 -17.46 -12.54
N GLU A 19 -3.69 -17.91 -11.87
CA GLU A 19 -3.64 -18.97 -10.84
C GLU A 19 -3.01 -20.27 -11.35
N ILE A 20 -3.26 -20.66 -12.61
CA ILE A 20 -2.68 -21.86 -13.22
C ILE A 20 -1.14 -21.84 -13.31
N TYR A 21 -0.53 -20.67 -13.18
CA TYR A 21 0.92 -20.48 -13.16
C TYR A 21 1.46 -20.10 -11.77
N GLY A 22 0.65 -20.32 -10.72
CA GLY A 22 1.02 -19.99 -9.34
C GLY A 22 0.58 -18.58 -8.87
N GLY A 23 -0.07 -17.83 -9.74
CA GLY A 23 -0.56 -16.48 -9.42
C GLY A 23 0.53 -15.41 -9.32
N LEU A 24 0.11 -14.20 -9.01
CA LEU A 24 0.97 -13.08 -8.68
C LEU A 24 0.48 -12.46 -7.36
N ALA A 25 1.39 -12.25 -6.42
CA ALA A 25 1.03 -11.71 -5.10
C ALA A 25 0.26 -10.38 -5.23
N ASN A 26 -0.79 -10.24 -4.44
CA ASN A 26 -1.65 -9.06 -4.38
C ASN A 26 -2.37 -8.70 -5.72
N THR A 27 -2.45 -9.64 -6.65
CA THR A 27 -3.15 -9.46 -7.94
C THR A 27 -4.36 -10.37 -8.00
N TRP A 28 -5.53 -9.78 -8.27
CA TRP A 28 -6.81 -10.45 -8.24
C TRP A 28 -7.63 -10.16 -9.48
N ASP A 29 -8.25 -11.18 -10.03
CA ASP A 29 -9.26 -11.04 -11.07
C ASP A 29 -10.66 -11.02 -10.46
N PHE A 30 -11.56 -10.27 -11.08
CA PHE A 30 -12.98 -10.29 -10.72
C PHE A 30 -13.70 -11.35 -11.55
N GLY A 31 -14.33 -12.29 -10.87
CA GLY A 31 -15.23 -13.25 -11.51
C GLY A 31 -16.58 -12.63 -11.90
N ASN A 32 -17.48 -13.44 -12.43
CA ASN A 32 -18.78 -12.97 -12.97
C ASN A 32 -19.58 -12.13 -11.97
N LEU A 33 -19.72 -12.61 -10.74
CA LEU A 33 -20.43 -11.87 -9.68
C LEU A 33 -19.61 -10.66 -9.20
N GLY A 34 -18.30 -10.78 -9.18
CA GLY A 34 -17.40 -9.72 -8.75
C GLY A 34 -17.42 -8.52 -9.69
N VAL A 35 -17.42 -8.74 -11.00
CA VAL A 35 -17.46 -7.64 -11.99
C VAL A 35 -18.79 -6.90 -11.94
N GLU A 36 -19.91 -7.59 -11.75
CA GLU A 36 -21.21 -6.94 -11.59
C GLU A 36 -21.28 -6.10 -10.32
N LEU A 37 -20.83 -6.66 -9.19
CA LEU A 37 -20.75 -5.92 -7.93
C LEU A 37 -19.86 -4.68 -8.08
N LYS A 38 -18.67 -4.82 -8.67
CA LYS A 38 -17.74 -3.71 -8.91
C LYS A 38 -18.39 -2.60 -9.74
N ASN A 39 -19.07 -2.97 -10.83
CA ASN A 39 -19.71 -2.00 -11.73
C ASN A 39 -20.88 -1.28 -11.02
N ASN A 40 -21.66 -1.99 -10.22
CA ASN A 40 -22.74 -1.39 -9.42
C ASN A 40 -22.20 -0.40 -8.39
N ILE A 41 -21.10 -0.73 -7.70
CA ILE A 41 -20.45 0.18 -6.76
C ILE A 41 -19.91 1.43 -7.49
N LYS A 42 -19.23 1.26 -8.62
CA LYS A 42 -18.74 2.39 -9.44
C LYS A 42 -19.88 3.29 -9.89
N LYS A 43 -21.00 2.71 -10.35
CA LYS A 43 -22.17 3.46 -10.78
C LYS A 43 -22.79 4.26 -9.64
N ALA A 44 -22.97 3.63 -8.48
CA ALA A 44 -23.51 4.29 -7.29
C ALA A 44 -22.59 5.43 -6.82
N TRP A 45 -21.27 5.20 -6.81
CA TRP A 45 -20.28 6.22 -6.47
C TRP A 45 -20.35 7.42 -7.43
N TRP A 46 -20.37 7.15 -8.74
CA TRP A 46 -20.46 8.20 -9.76
C TRP A 46 -21.74 9.01 -9.62
N GLN A 47 -22.89 8.32 -9.45
CA GLN A 47 -24.16 8.96 -9.21
C GLN A 47 -24.11 9.89 -8.00
N LYS A 48 -23.58 9.39 -6.89
CA LYS A 48 -23.56 10.14 -5.61
C LYS A 48 -22.63 11.35 -5.63
N PHE A 49 -21.42 11.18 -6.13
CA PHE A 49 -20.38 12.19 -6.00
C PHE A 49 -20.19 13.09 -7.23
N VAL A 50 -20.66 12.66 -8.39
CA VAL A 50 -20.52 13.44 -9.62
C VAL A 50 -21.88 13.97 -10.08
N MET A 51 -22.87 13.07 -10.29
CA MET A 51 -24.13 13.46 -10.91
C MET A 51 -25.06 14.26 -9.98
N GLU A 52 -25.07 13.97 -8.68
CA GLU A 52 -25.89 14.69 -7.69
C GLU A 52 -25.26 16.01 -7.22
N SER A 53 -23.98 16.24 -7.54
CA SER A 53 -23.31 17.48 -7.16
C SER A 53 -23.27 18.48 -8.31
N PRO A 54 -23.79 19.71 -8.13
CA PRO A 54 -23.72 20.73 -9.18
C PRO A 54 -22.32 21.32 -9.39
N TYR A 55 -21.37 20.98 -8.51
CA TYR A 55 -20.01 21.54 -8.53
C TYR A 55 -18.95 20.53 -8.97
N ASN A 56 -19.30 19.28 -9.17
CA ASN A 56 -18.35 18.22 -9.52
C ASN A 56 -18.50 17.84 -11.00
N VAL A 57 -17.38 17.64 -11.64
CA VAL A 57 -17.29 17.10 -13.00
C VAL A 57 -16.35 15.91 -13.04
N GLY A 58 -16.64 14.96 -13.92
CA GLY A 58 -15.78 13.79 -14.08
C GLY A 58 -14.58 14.11 -14.97
N VAL A 59 -13.44 13.53 -14.61
CA VAL A 59 -12.21 13.55 -15.42
C VAL A 59 -11.66 12.13 -15.49
N ASP A 60 -11.32 11.67 -16.68
CA ASP A 60 -10.63 10.40 -16.88
C ASP A 60 -9.21 10.67 -17.38
N CYS A 61 -8.26 10.70 -16.47
CA CYS A 61 -6.86 11.00 -16.76
C CYS A 61 -6.06 9.73 -17.04
N ALA A 62 -5.02 9.85 -17.87
CA ALA A 62 -4.10 8.75 -18.12
C ALA A 62 -3.42 8.27 -16.83
N ILE A 63 -3.18 6.95 -16.73
CA ILE A 63 -2.43 6.33 -15.63
C ILE A 63 -0.95 6.71 -15.68
N LEU A 64 -0.39 6.79 -16.89
CA LEU A 64 0.98 7.26 -17.14
C LEU A 64 0.96 8.77 -17.44
N MET A 65 1.78 9.51 -16.74
CA MET A 65 1.90 10.97 -16.86
C MET A 65 3.40 11.34 -16.89
N ASN A 66 3.66 12.58 -17.32
CA ASN A 66 5.03 13.09 -17.27
C ASN A 66 5.57 13.01 -15.83
N PRO A 67 6.75 12.41 -15.60
CA PRO A 67 7.33 12.27 -14.24
C PRO A 67 7.47 13.57 -13.46
N GLN A 68 7.61 14.71 -14.14
CA GLN A 68 7.67 16.02 -13.50
C GLN A 68 6.37 16.36 -12.72
N THR A 69 5.24 15.77 -13.11
CA THR A 69 3.98 15.91 -12.34
C THR A 69 4.15 15.40 -10.92
N TRP A 70 4.87 14.28 -10.75
CA TRP A 70 5.10 13.66 -9.46
C TRP A 70 6.20 14.35 -8.64
N VAL A 71 7.14 15.00 -9.32
CA VAL A 71 8.10 15.91 -8.67
C VAL A 71 7.37 17.12 -8.11
N ALA A 72 6.56 17.79 -8.95
CA ALA A 72 5.82 18.99 -8.57
C ALA A 72 4.79 18.74 -7.45
N SER A 73 4.16 17.58 -7.45
CA SER A 73 3.20 17.17 -6.41
C SER A 73 3.84 16.60 -5.13
N GLY A 74 5.17 16.41 -5.13
CA GLY A 74 5.91 15.84 -3.99
C GLY A 74 5.89 14.32 -3.86
N HIS A 75 5.11 13.60 -4.68
CA HIS A 75 4.98 12.13 -4.55
C HIS A 75 6.30 11.39 -4.74
N LEU A 76 7.20 11.86 -5.60
CA LEU A 76 8.51 11.21 -5.76
C LEU A 76 9.43 11.42 -4.55
N GLY A 77 9.25 12.50 -3.80
CA GLY A 77 10.11 12.83 -2.67
C GLY A 77 9.59 12.34 -1.31
N SER A 78 8.28 12.29 -1.12
CA SER A 78 7.68 12.08 0.21
C SER A 78 6.63 10.94 0.28
N PHE A 79 6.24 10.36 -0.84
CA PHE A 79 5.29 9.25 -0.85
C PHE A 79 6.01 7.92 -0.60
N SER A 80 6.41 7.71 0.66
CA SER A 80 7.22 6.55 1.05
C SER A 80 6.84 6.05 2.43
N ASP A 81 6.96 4.73 2.63
CA ASP A 81 6.79 4.07 3.92
C ASP A 81 8.15 3.72 4.55
N PRO A 82 8.29 3.85 5.88
CA PRO A 82 9.46 3.37 6.61
C PRO A 82 9.36 1.85 6.78
N LEU A 83 10.11 1.10 5.95
CA LEU A 83 10.10 -0.37 5.97
C LEU A 83 11.35 -0.95 6.62
N MET A 84 11.17 -2.06 7.33
CA MET A 84 12.24 -2.91 7.85
C MET A 84 11.89 -4.39 7.66
N ASP A 85 12.92 -5.22 7.55
CA ASP A 85 12.77 -6.66 7.38
C ASP A 85 13.19 -7.40 8.67
N CYS A 86 12.43 -8.42 9.06
CA CYS A 86 12.88 -9.35 10.08
C CYS A 86 13.95 -10.26 9.50
N ARG A 87 15.13 -10.35 10.14
CA ARG A 87 16.25 -11.18 9.69
C ARG A 87 16.02 -12.68 9.90
N GLU A 88 15.02 -13.04 10.70
CA GLU A 88 14.73 -14.44 11.06
C GLU A 88 13.68 -15.07 10.13
N CYS A 89 12.56 -14.40 9.93
CA CYS A 89 11.47 -14.91 9.07
C CYS A 89 11.41 -14.27 7.70
N HIS A 90 12.23 -13.23 7.42
CA HIS A 90 12.31 -12.49 6.17
C HIS A 90 11.02 -11.74 5.79
N GLU A 91 10.11 -11.58 6.75
CA GLU A 91 8.90 -10.78 6.56
C GLU A 91 9.22 -9.29 6.68
N ARG A 92 8.49 -8.50 5.88
CA ARG A 92 8.65 -7.05 5.82
C ARG A 92 7.52 -6.35 6.55
N PHE A 93 7.88 -5.34 7.34
CA PHE A 93 6.96 -4.57 8.17
C PHE A 93 7.14 -3.07 7.99
N ARG A 94 6.08 -2.33 8.21
CA ARG A 94 6.11 -0.88 8.39
C ARG A 94 6.50 -0.59 9.83
N ALA A 95 7.58 0.14 10.01
CA ALA A 95 8.10 0.48 11.34
C ALA A 95 7.13 1.37 12.13
N ASP A 96 6.52 2.35 11.47
CA ASP A 96 5.50 3.23 12.05
C ASP A 96 4.29 2.45 12.56
N LYS A 97 3.78 1.50 11.78
CA LYS A 97 2.64 0.66 12.18
C LYS A 97 2.96 -0.26 13.34
N MET A 98 4.15 -0.87 13.34
CA MET A 98 4.59 -1.70 14.47
C MET A 98 4.65 -0.91 15.77
N ILE A 99 5.11 0.34 15.73
CA ILE A 99 5.12 1.22 16.88
C ILE A 99 3.70 1.57 17.31
N GLU A 100 2.83 1.98 16.39
CA GLU A 100 1.44 2.31 16.67
C GLU A 100 0.68 1.15 17.33
N ASP A 101 0.83 -0.07 16.78
CA ASP A 101 0.20 -1.27 17.30
C ASP A 101 0.72 -1.60 18.72
N TYR A 102 2.03 -1.54 18.92
CA TYR A 102 2.64 -1.76 20.24
C TYR A 102 2.18 -0.73 21.27
N VAL A 103 2.14 0.54 20.91
CA VAL A 103 1.67 1.64 21.77
C VAL A 103 0.19 1.43 22.17
N ALA A 104 -0.64 1.04 21.20
CA ALA A 104 -2.06 0.78 21.46
C ALA A 104 -2.26 -0.43 22.38
N GLU A 105 -1.52 -1.52 22.18
CA GLU A 105 -1.62 -2.73 23.01
C GLU A 105 -1.13 -2.53 24.44
N ASN A 106 -0.12 -1.68 24.64
CA ASN A 106 0.47 -1.43 25.96
C ASN A 106 -0.06 -0.17 26.65
N GLY A 107 -1.01 0.56 26.05
CA GLY A 107 -1.61 1.75 26.62
C GLY A 107 -0.61 2.91 26.81
N ILE A 108 0.44 2.98 25.98
CA ILE A 108 1.46 4.03 26.04
C ILE A 108 0.90 5.29 25.38
N THR A 109 1.10 6.44 26.00
CA THR A 109 0.73 7.73 25.43
C THR A 109 1.98 8.38 24.84
N LEU A 110 1.97 8.63 23.53
CA LEU A 110 3.04 9.36 22.86
C LEU A 110 2.78 10.86 22.88
N GLU A 111 3.83 11.67 22.99
CA GLU A 111 3.74 13.13 22.93
C GLU A 111 3.42 13.65 21.53
N ALA A 112 3.79 12.90 20.48
CA ALA A 112 3.56 13.25 19.06
C ALA A 112 3.23 11.99 18.23
N SER A 113 2.55 12.18 17.09
CA SER A 113 2.29 11.12 16.13
C SER A 113 3.59 10.52 15.57
N VAL A 114 3.62 9.22 15.41
CA VAL A 114 4.74 8.46 14.84
C VAL A 114 5.08 8.90 13.41
N ASP A 115 4.10 9.41 12.66
CA ASP A 115 4.29 9.89 11.28
C ASP A 115 5.35 10.99 11.13
N GLY A 116 5.60 11.75 12.22
CA GLY A 116 6.61 12.82 12.23
C GLY A 116 8.00 12.37 12.68
N TRP A 117 8.19 11.09 13.03
CA TRP A 117 9.45 10.60 13.57
C TRP A 117 10.49 10.33 12.48
N SER A 118 11.77 10.54 12.81
CA SER A 118 12.87 10.11 11.95
C SER A 118 13.04 8.57 12.01
N GLN A 119 13.75 8.02 11.03
CA GLN A 119 14.05 6.57 11.01
C GLN A 119 14.85 6.15 12.25
N GLU A 120 15.76 7.01 12.71
CA GLU A 120 16.57 6.79 13.91
C GLU A 120 15.69 6.75 15.17
N GLN A 121 14.71 7.66 15.28
CA GLN A 121 13.77 7.69 16.41
C GLN A 121 12.89 6.45 16.42
N MET A 122 12.34 6.05 15.26
CA MET A 122 11.56 4.81 15.15
C MET A 122 12.40 3.59 15.52
N LYS A 123 13.64 3.51 15.02
CA LYS A 123 14.53 2.38 15.31
C LYS A 123 14.89 2.32 16.79
N ALA A 124 15.23 3.47 17.38
CA ALA A 124 15.54 3.57 18.81
C ALA A 124 14.37 3.12 19.68
N PHE A 125 13.15 3.52 19.36
CA PHE A 125 11.94 3.11 20.09
C PHE A 125 11.69 1.61 19.99
N ILE A 126 11.83 1.02 18.77
CA ILE A 126 11.67 -0.42 18.54
C ILE A 126 12.69 -1.22 19.35
N ASP A 127 13.95 -0.76 19.38
CA ASP A 127 15.03 -1.44 20.09
C ASP A 127 14.90 -1.27 21.62
N GLU A 128 14.56 -0.07 22.11
CA GLU A 128 14.37 0.23 23.53
C GLU A 128 13.25 -0.62 24.15
N HIS A 129 12.13 -0.74 23.45
CA HIS A 129 10.97 -1.51 23.89
C HIS A 129 11.06 -2.99 23.51
N ASN A 130 12.12 -3.40 22.83
CA ASN A 130 12.36 -4.77 22.37
C ASN A 130 11.11 -5.34 21.64
N ILE A 131 10.51 -4.55 20.74
CA ILE A 131 9.26 -4.90 20.06
C ILE A 131 9.47 -6.19 19.26
N PRO A 132 8.68 -7.24 19.51
CA PRO A 132 8.86 -8.51 18.81
C PRO A 132 8.32 -8.46 17.38
N CYS A 133 8.88 -9.28 16.50
CA CYS A 133 8.34 -9.51 15.17
C CYS A 133 6.92 -10.12 15.26
N PRO A 134 5.90 -9.53 14.63
CA PRO A 134 4.53 -10.04 14.68
C PRO A 134 4.38 -11.47 14.16
N THR A 135 5.28 -11.92 13.27
CA THR A 135 5.22 -13.24 12.65
C THR A 135 5.96 -14.30 13.45
N CYS A 136 7.21 -14.04 13.88
CA CYS A 136 8.05 -15.07 14.51
C CYS A 136 8.36 -14.80 15.98
N GLY A 137 7.94 -13.66 16.55
CA GLY A 137 8.16 -13.29 17.96
C GLY A 137 9.58 -12.90 18.33
N LYS A 138 10.53 -12.90 17.39
CA LYS A 138 11.93 -12.54 17.64
C LYS A 138 12.17 -11.06 17.39
N HIS A 139 13.13 -10.48 18.12
CA HIS A 139 13.58 -9.12 17.90
C HIS A 139 14.91 -9.13 17.15
N ASN A 140 14.88 -9.12 15.82
CA ASN A 140 16.08 -9.06 14.98
C ASN A 140 15.72 -8.43 13.64
N PHE A 141 15.81 -7.09 13.56
CA PHE A 141 15.40 -6.33 12.39
C PHE A 141 16.58 -5.69 11.66
N THR A 142 16.39 -5.41 10.39
CA THR A 142 17.28 -4.56 9.61
C THR A 142 17.10 -3.09 10.02
N ASP A 143 17.95 -2.23 9.50
CA ASP A 143 17.72 -0.80 9.56
C ASP A 143 16.46 -0.43 8.78
N ILE A 144 15.81 0.66 9.19
CA ILE A 144 14.63 1.19 8.54
C ILE A 144 15.06 1.89 7.25
N ARG A 145 14.34 1.63 6.15
CA ARG A 145 14.57 2.25 4.85
C ARG A 145 13.28 2.87 4.34
N GLN A 146 13.37 4.05 3.76
CA GLN A 146 12.24 4.66 3.05
C GLN A 146 12.02 3.94 1.73
N PHE A 147 10.83 3.43 1.54
CA PHE A 147 10.43 2.75 0.32
C PHE A 147 9.36 3.58 -0.39
N ASN A 148 9.71 4.13 -1.56
CA ASN A 148 8.75 4.90 -2.34
C ASN A 148 7.63 4.00 -2.86
N LEU A 149 6.38 4.40 -2.62
CA LEU A 149 5.18 3.63 -2.97
C LEU A 149 4.75 3.77 -4.43
N MET A 150 5.40 4.67 -5.18
CA MET A 150 5.11 4.85 -6.61
C MET A 150 5.54 3.62 -7.39
N PHE A 151 4.61 3.02 -8.13
CA PHE A 151 4.95 1.90 -9.02
C PHE A 151 5.76 2.40 -10.21
N LYS A 152 7.04 2.09 -10.21
CA LYS A 152 8.00 2.46 -11.25
C LYS A 152 7.91 1.48 -12.42
N THR A 153 7.88 2.02 -13.64
CA THR A 153 7.96 1.25 -14.89
C THR A 153 8.71 2.05 -15.95
N PHE A 154 8.81 1.50 -17.16
CA PHE A 154 9.51 2.13 -18.27
C PHE A 154 8.59 2.22 -19.50
N GLN A 155 8.70 3.31 -20.22
CA GLN A 155 7.99 3.50 -21.48
C GLN A 155 8.97 3.32 -22.63
N GLY A 156 8.75 2.28 -23.46
CA GLY A 156 9.64 1.92 -24.54
C GLY A 156 10.42 0.63 -24.26
N VAL A 157 11.45 0.37 -25.04
CA VAL A 157 12.22 -0.89 -25.03
C VAL A 157 13.46 -0.86 -24.14
N THR A 158 13.87 0.30 -23.67
CA THR A 158 15.08 0.48 -22.83
C THR A 158 14.73 0.94 -21.44
N GLU A 159 15.36 0.30 -20.45
CA GLU A 159 15.23 0.64 -19.03
C GLU A 159 16.26 1.70 -18.65
N ASP A 160 16.03 2.94 -19.07
CA ASP A 160 16.90 4.07 -18.74
C ASP A 160 16.17 5.18 -17.97
N ALA A 161 16.92 6.13 -17.45
CA ALA A 161 16.35 7.22 -16.66
C ALA A 161 15.39 8.12 -17.45
N LYS A 162 15.58 8.22 -18.78
CA LYS A 162 14.74 9.07 -19.65
C LYS A 162 13.38 8.43 -19.91
N ASN A 163 13.33 7.10 -19.91
CA ASN A 163 12.13 6.31 -20.18
C ASN A 163 11.40 5.89 -18.88
N THR A 164 11.94 6.26 -17.72
CA THR A 164 11.32 5.96 -16.42
C THR A 164 10.04 6.75 -16.26
N VAL A 165 8.94 6.03 -15.99
CA VAL A 165 7.63 6.59 -15.67
C VAL A 165 7.06 5.90 -14.44
N TYR A 166 6.05 6.50 -13.85
CA TYR A 166 5.39 5.98 -12.66
C TYR A 166 3.89 5.89 -12.90
N LEU A 167 3.27 4.82 -12.42
CA LEU A 167 1.82 4.75 -12.38
C LEU A 167 1.30 5.83 -11.43
N ARG A 168 0.19 6.42 -11.80
CA ARG A 168 -0.53 7.41 -11.00
C ARG A 168 -0.92 6.78 -9.64
N PRO A 169 -0.54 7.40 -8.50
CA PRO A 169 -0.89 6.94 -7.15
C PRO A 169 -2.36 7.11 -6.81
#